data_869d6d1417004bd03c09377920dc73d0
#
_entry.id   869d6d1417004bd03c09377920dc73d0
#
_cell.length_a   1.000
_cell.length_b   1.000
_cell.length_c   1.000
_cell.angle_alpha   90.00
_cell.angle_beta   90.00
_cell.angle_gamma   90.00
#
_symmetry.space_group_name_H-M   'P 1'
#
loop_
_entity.id
_entity.type
_entity.pdbx_description
1 polymer ?
#
loop_
_entity_poly.entity_id
_entity_poly.type
_entity_poly.pdbx_seq_one_letter_code
_entity_poly.pdbx_strand_id
1 'polypeptide(L)'
;MRAYLQQLFDYNYFCNKEIIEACSKAKKVPDRSRELFSHILNAHHIWNARILEETPKLGVWELHEEPAWQELHYENQRNSFGIISNTEFFDRRIIYENTEGRSFSNTLQDILFHIVNHGTHHRGQITMDFRKNGMDPPLLDYILYKR
;
A
#
# COMPACT_ATOMS: atom_id res chain seq x y z
N MET A 1 8.93 -10.09 15.53
CA MET A 1 8.92 -9.28 14.30
C MET A 1 7.92 -9.80 13.26
N ARG A 2 8.04 -11.06 12.82
CA ARG A 2 7.16 -11.64 11.78
C ARG A 2 5.66 -11.46 12.07
N ALA A 3 5.18 -11.92 13.22
CA ALA A 3 3.78 -11.83 13.61
C ALA A 3 3.27 -10.37 13.65
N TYR A 4 4.11 -9.44 14.09
CA TYR A 4 3.75 -8.03 14.15
C TYR A 4 3.62 -7.43 12.74
N LEU A 5 4.56 -7.73 11.85
CA LEU A 5 4.47 -7.30 10.46
C LEU A 5 3.27 -7.91 9.74
N GLN A 6 2.96 -9.19 9.96
CA GLN A 6 1.75 -9.81 9.42
C GLN A 6 0.50 -9.06 9.86
N GLN A 7 0.38 -8.72 11.15
CA GLN A 7 -0.75 -7.93 11.64
C GLN A 7 -0.84 -6.54 10.98
N LEU A 8 0.29 -5.87 10.79
CA LEU A 8 0.30 -4.55 10.12
C LEU A 8 -0.14 -4.66 8.65
N PHE A 9 0.27 -5.70 7.95
CA PHE A 9 -0.14 -5.93 6.56
C PHE A 9 -1.61 -6.37 6.47
N ASP A 10 -2.13 -7.13 7.43
CA ASP A 10 -3.56 -7.43 7.52
C ASP A 10 -4.39 -6.15 7.73
N TYR A 11 -3.94 -5.28 8.61
CA TYR A 11 -4.56 -3.98 8.80
C TYR A 11 -4.52 -3.12 7.52
N ASN A 12 -3.37 -3.05 6.87
CA ASN A 12 -3.22 -2.32 5.61
C ASN A 12 -4.15 -2.87 4.52
N TYR A 13 -4.26 -4.20 4.44
CA TYR A 13 -5.17 -4.87 3.51
C TYR A 13 -6.64 -4.53 3.80
N PHE A 14 -7.04 -4.61 5.06
CA PHE A 14 -8.38 -4.22 5.51
C PHE A 14 -8.70 -2.77 5.11
N CYS A 15 -7.82 -1.83 5.43
CA CYS A 15 -8.04 -0.41 5.13
C CYS A 15 -8.17 -0.14 3.62
N ASN A 16 -7.36 -0.78 2.80
CA ASN A 16 -7.46 -0.65 1.35
C ASN A 16 -8.77 -1.24 0.81
N LYS A 17 -9.22 -2.36 1.36
CA LYS A 17 -10.54 -2.93 1.01
C LYS A 17 -11.68 -1.98 1.34
N GLU A 18 -11.63 -1.32 2.48
CA GLU A 18 -12.63 -0.32 2.88
C GLU A 18 -12.68 0.86 1.89
N ILE A 19 -11.53 1.33 1.42
CA ILE A 19 -11.45 2.37 0.37
C ILE A 19 -12.04 1.86 -0.95
N ILE A 20 -11.68 0.66 -1.39
CA ILE A 20 -12.22 0.05 -2.62
C ILE A 20 -13.75 -0.07 -2.53
N GLU A 21 -14.26 -0.54 -1.40
CA GLU A 21 -15.69 -0.70 -1.19
C GLU A 21 -16.42 0.66 -1.19
N ALA A 22 -15.90 1.66 -0.53
CA ALA A 22 -16.47 3.02 -0.55
C ALA A 22 -16.51 3.58 -1.98
N CYS A 23 -15.46 3.40 -2.75
CA CYS A 23 -15.42 3.83 -4.15
C CYS A 23 -16.40 3.07 -5.03
N SER A 24 -16.58 1.76 -4.81
CA SER A 24 -17.53 0.94 -5.60
C SER A 24 -18.99 1.36 -5.42
N LYS A 25 -19.32 1.96 -4.27
CA LYS A 25 -20.67 2.46 -3.95
C LYS A 25 -20.89 3.91 -4.40
N ALA A 26 -19.84 4.63 -4.75
CA ALA A 26 -19.92 6.01 -5.16
C ALA A 26 -20.44 6.14 -6.59
N LYS A 27 -21.20 7.20 -6.88
CA LYS A 27 -21.62 7.52 -8.25
C LYS A 27 -20.43 7.83 -9.15
N LYS A 28 -19.42 8.50 -8.58
CA LYS A 28 -18.16 8.84 -9.22
C LYS A 28 -17.06 8.82 -8.17
N VAL A 29 -15.95 8.15 -8.45
CA VAL A 29 -14.75 8.22 -7.62
C VAL A 29 -14.10 9.59 -7.85
N PRO A 30 -13.80 10.37 -6.78
CA PRO A 30 -13.08 11.62 -6.93
C PRO A 30 -11.72 11.42 -7.62
N ASP A 31 -11.38 12.28 -8.57
CA ASP A 31 -10.19 12.12 -9.40
C ASP A 31 -8.91 12.05 -8.56
N ARG A 32 -8.78 12.91 -7.55
CA ARG A 32 -7.62 12.89 -6.64
C ARG A 32 -7.53 11.60 -5.83
N SER A 33 -8.65 11.09 -5.34
CA SER A 33 -8.70 9.80 -4.65
C SER A 33 -8.24 8.65 -5.53
N ARG A 34 -8.64 8.65 -6.79
CA ARG A 34 -8.21 7.65 -7.78
C ARG A 34 -6.70 7.71 -8.03
N GLU A 35 -6.14 8.90 -8.16
CA GLU A 35 -4.68 9.10 -8.29
C GLU A 35 -3.94 8.59 -7.06
N LEU A 36 -4.38 8.97 -5.87
CA LEU A 36 -3.75 8.58 -4.61
C LEU A 36 -3.86 7.08 -4.35
N PHE A 37 -5.00 6.48 -4.63
CA PHE A 37 -5.15 5.03 -4.43
C PHE A 37 -4.32 4.22 -5.43
N SER A 38 -4.26 4.66 -6.69
CA SER A 38 -3.35 4.09 -7.69
C SER A 38 -1.90 4.19 -7.23
N HIS A 39 -1.50 5.32 -6.67
CA HIS A 39 -0.15 5.52 -6.12
C HIS A 39 0.15 4.60 -4.93
N ILE A 40 -0.81 4.38 -4.03
CA ILE A 40 -0.66 3.39 -2.93
C ILE A 40 -0.36 2.00 -3.49
N LEU A 41 -1.12 1.57 -4.48
CA LEU A 41 -0.94 0.26 -5.11
C LEU A 41 0.41 0.15 -5.85
N ASN A 42 0.77 1.19 -6.58
CA ASN A 42 2.04 1.24 -7.32
C ASN A 42 3.24 1.22 -6.38
N ALA A 43 3.22 2.03 -5.33
CA ALA A 43 4.31 2.09 -4.36
C ALA A 43 4.50 0.74 -3.65
N HIS A 44 3.42 0.10 -3.24
CA HIS A 44 3.46 -1.23 -2.63
C HIS A 44 4.10 -2.26 -3.58
N HIS A 45 3.68 -2.27 -4.84
CA HIS A 45 4.27 -3.13 -5.86
C HIS A 45 5.77 -2.85 -6.07
N ILE A 46 6.15 -1.57 -6.19
CA ILE A 46 7.55 -1.17 -6.42
C ILE A 46 8.44 -1.61 -5.25
N TRP A 47 7.99 -1.43 -4.01
CA TRP A 47 8.75 -1.86 -2.85
C TRP A 47 8.88 -3.38 -2.74
N ASN A 48 7.82 -4.13 -3.03
CA ASN A 48 7.90 -5.59 -3.10
C ASN A 48 8.91 -6.04 -4.18
N ALA A 49 8.88 -5.42 -5.35
CA ALA A 49 9.81 -5.73 -6.44
C ALA A 49 11.28 -5.45 -6.03
N ARG A 50 11.54 -4.32 -5.36
CA ARG A 50 12.88 -4.00 -4.83
C ARG A 50 13.37 -5.03 -3.82
N ILE A 51 12.50 -5.51 -2.93
CA ILE A 51 12.86 -6.56 -1.96
C ILE A 51 13.17 -7.87 -2.65
N LEU A 52 12.42 -8.21 -3.70
CA LEU A 52 12.57 -9.44 -4.47
C LEU A 52 13.62 -9.35 -5.57
N GLU A 53 14.29 -8.21 -5.71
CA GLU A 53 15.29 -7.95 -6.77
C GLU A 53 14.70 -8.10 -8.19
N GLU A 54 13.43 -7.75 -8.34
CA GLU A 54 12.70 -7.76 -9.61
C GLU A 54 12.55 -6.34 -10.16
N THR A 55 12.38 -6.25 -11.48
CA THR A 55 12.05 -4.97 -12.12
C THR A 55 10.57 -4.64 -11.90
N PRO A 56 10.24 -3.47 -11.31
CA PRO A 56 8.85 -3.05 -11.15
C PRO A 56 8.14 -2.94 -12.51
N LYS A 57 6.90 -3.42 -12.56
CA LYS A 57 6.05 -3.38 -13.77
C LYS A 57 5.15 -2.16 -13.84
N LEU A 58 5.04 -1.40 -12.75
CA LEU A 58 4.16 -0.25 -12.62
C LEU A 58 4.96 1.01 -12.35
N GLY A 59 4.53 2.13 -12.94
CA GLY A 59 5.09 3.45 -12.66
C GLY A 59 4.55 4.02 -11.36
N VAL A 60 5.30 4.92 -10.72
CA VAL A 60 4.98 5.49 -9.39
C VAL A 60 3.58 6.13 -9.35
N TRP A 61 3.22 6.87 -10.39
CA TRP A 61 1.93 7.56 -10.52
C TRP A 61 1.07 7.02 -11.67
N GLU A 62 1.33 5.79 -12.10
CA GLU A 62 0.49 5.13 -13.10
C GLU A 62 -0.95 5.04 -12.61
N LEU A 63 -1.88 5.51 -13.43
CA LEU A 63 -3.29 5.54 -13.08
C LEU A 63 -3.94 4.19 -13.38
N HIS A 64 -4.67 3.67 -12.40
CA HIS A 64 -5.49 2.47 -12.55
C HIS A 64 -6.96 2.81 -12.35
N GLU A 65 -7.81 2.23 -13.18
CA GLU A 65 -9.25 2.28 -12.99
C GLU A 65 -9.68 1.31 -11.88
N GLU A 66 -10.78 1.63 -11.22
CA GLU A 66 -11.31 0.89 -10.07
C GLU A 66 -11.38 -0.64 -10.29
N PRO A 67 -11.83 -1.17 -11.45
CA PRO A 67 -11.88 -2.62 -11.65
C PRO A 67 -10.55 -3.36 -11.51
N ALA A 68 -9.42 -2.69 -11.74
CA ALA A 68 -8.10 -3.28 -11.60
C ALA A 68 -7.56 -3.28 -10.15
N TRP A 69 -8.14 -2.49 -9.25
CA TRP A 69 -7.62 -2.28 -7.90
C TRP A 69 -7.61 -3.54 -7.05
N GLN A 70 -8.66 -4.31 -7.11
CA GLN A 70 -8.80 -5.50 -6.27
C GLN A 70 -7.73 -6.54 -6.56
N GLU A 71 -7.43 -6.78 -7.83
CA GLU A 71 -6.41 -7.74 -8.23
C GLU A 71 -5.01 -7.26 -7.86
N LEU A 72 -4.68 -6.00 -8.16
CA LEU A 72 -3.39 -5.39 -7.78
C LEU A 72 -3.19 -5.41 -6.27
N HIS A 73 -4.22 -5.10 -5.51
CA HIS A 73 -4.19 -5.12 -4.05
C HIS A 73 -3.95 -6.52 -3.50
N TYR A 74 -4.67 -7.51 -4.03
CA TYR A 74 -4.49 -8.91 -3.64
C TYR A 74 -3.09 -9.42 -3.96
N GLU A 75 -2.57 -9.11 -5.14
CA GLU A 75 -1.23 -9.52 -5.58
C GLU A 75 -0.14 -8.90 -4.69
N ASN A 76 -0.26 -7.62 -4.36
CA ASN A 76 0.63 -6.93 -3.43
C ASN A 76 0.64 -7.60 -2.05
N GLN A 77 -0.52 -7.91 -1.51
CA GLN A 77 -0.66 -8.59 -0.22
C GLN A 77 -0.01 -9.97 -0.24
N ARG A 78 -0.29 -10.76 -1.26
CA ARG A 78 0.28 -12.09 -1.43
C ARG A 78 1.81 -12.05 -1.48
N ASN A 79 2.37 -11.11 -2.24
CA ASN A 79 3.81 -10.95 -2.35
C ASN A 79 4.44 -10.54 -1.01
N SER A 80 3.86 -9.58 -0.31
CA SER A 80 4.35 -9.15 1.01
C SER A 80 4.28 -10.27 2.05
N PHE A 81 3.19 -11.06 2.08
CA PHE A 81 3.09 -12.21 2.97
C PHE A 81 4.13 -13.28 2.65
N GLY A 82 4.40 -13.52 1.37
CA GLY A 82 5.49 -14.40 0.93
C GLY A 82 6.85 -13.92 1.43
N ILE A 83 7.14 -12.63 1.27
CA ILE A 83 8.38 -12.01 1.76
C ILE A 83 8.50 -12.19 3.28
N ILE A 84 7.47 -11.84 4.03
CA ILE A 84 7.49 -11.91 5.51
C ILE A 84 7.61 -13.36 5.99
N SER A 85 6.88 -14.29 5.38
CA SER A 85 6.89 -15.71 5.77
C SER A 85 8.23 -16.38 5.51
N ASN A 86 8.92 -16.01 4.44
CA ASN A 86 10.20 -16.59 4.04
C ASN A 86 11.43 -15.85 4.58
N THR A 87 11.23 -14.76 5.35
CA THR A 87 12.33 -13.98 5.93
C THR A 87 12.73 -14.57 7.27
N GLU A 88 14.02 -14.84 7.44
CA GLU A 88 14.65 -15.21 8.72
C GLU A 88 15.18 -13.97 9.45
N PHE A 89 15.89 -13.10 8.72
CA PHE A 89 16.54 -11.90 9.27
C PHE A 89 15.90 -10.63 8.71
N PHE A 90 15.10 -9.94 9.52
CA PHE A 90 14.40 -8.71 9.13
C PHE A 90 15.31 -7.47 9.12
N ASP A 91 16.48 -7.54 9.72
CA ASP A 91 17.51 -6.51 9.71
C ASP A 91 18.44 -6.59 8.49
N ARG A 92 18.26 -7.61 7.63
CA ARG A 92 19.04 -7.69 6.37
C ARG A 92 18.83 -6.43 5.53
N ARG A 93 19.91 -6.02 4.86
CA ARG A 93 19.89 -4.81 4.05
C ARG A 93 19.38 -5.09 2.64
N ILE A 94 18.52 -4.21 2.17
CA ILE A 94 18.06 -4.16 0.78
C ILE A 94 18.73 -2.95 0.11
N ILE A 95 19.44 -3.21 -0.98
CA ILE A 95 20.04 -2.16 -1.81
C ILE A 95 19.11 -1.93 -2.99
N TYR A 96 18.78 -0.69 -3.26
CA TYR A 96 17.89 -0.32 -4.36
C TYR A 96 18.26 1.05 -4.93
N GLU A 97 17.84 1.33 -6.14
CA GLU A 97 17.90 2.65 -6.74
C GLU A 97 16.54 3.33 -6.68
N ASN A 98 16.53 4.65 -6.42
CA ASN A 98 15.33 5.45 -6.55
C ASN A 98 15.07 5.81 -8.02
N THR A 99 13.98 6.55 -8.27
CA THR A 99 13.59 6.97 -9.63
C THR A 99 14.60 7.93 -10.28
N GLU A 100 15.53 8.51 -9.52
CA GLU A 100 16.60 9.37 -9.99
C GLU A 100 17.92 8.61 -10.24
N GLY A 101 17.93 7.29 -10.05
CA GLY A 101 19.10 6.44 -10.22
C GLY A 101 20.11 6.50 -9.07
N ARG A 102 19.71 7.05 -7.91
CA ARG A 102 20.55 7.04 -6.70
C ARG A 102 20.39 5.73 -5.94
N SER A 103 21.51 5.15 -5.52
CA SER A 103 21.51 3.94 -4.69
C SER A 103 21.30 4.28 -3.21
N PHE A 104 20.46 3.47 -2.57
CA PHE A 104 20.18 3.52 -1.15
C PHE A 104 20.20 2.12 -0.55
N SER A 105 20.30 2.07 0.77
CA SER A 105 20.27 0.82 1.51
C SER A 105 19.48 1.01 2.79
N ASN A 106 18.41 0.23 2.95
CA ASN A 106 17.59 0.21 4.17
C ASN A 106 17.41 -1.22 4.67
N THR A 107 17.03 -1.39 5.93
CA THR A 107 16.70 -2.71 6.43
C THR A 107 15.37 -3.18 5.86
N LEU A 108 15.19 -4.48 5.73
CA LEU A 108 13.91 -5.04 5.25
C LEU A 108 12.74 -4.62 6.16
N GLN A 109 12.93 -4.63 7.48
CA GLN A 109 11.88 -4.20 8.41
C GLN A 109 11.46 -2.74 8.22
N ASP A 110 12.41 -1.84 7.94
CA ASP A 110 12.10 -0.43 7.69
C ASP A 110 11.31 -0.26 6.39
N ILE A 111 11.66 -1.02 5.34
CA ILE A 111 10.92 -1.00 4.07
C ILE A 111 9.51 -1.55 4.26
N LEU A 112 9.34 -2.66 4.96
CA LEU A 112 8.02 -3.23 5.22
C LEU A 112 7.16 -2.29 6.05
N PHE A 113 7.73 -1.68 7.08
CA PHE A 113 7.01 -0.65 7.84
C PHE A 113 6.66 0.56 6.96
N HIS A 114 7.59 1.01 6.11
CA HIS A 114 7.35 2.11 5.19
C HIS A 114 6.14 1.83 4.27
N ILE A 115 5.99 0.63 3.73
CA ILE A 115 4.84 0.27 2.88
C ILE A 115 3.52 0.55 3.62
N VAL A 116 3.39 0.08 4.85
CA VAL A 116 2.18 0.27 5.67
C VAL A 116 1.97 1.75 6.02
N ASN A 117 3.02 2.42 6.46
CA ASN A 117 2.97 3.83 6.85
C ASN A 117 2.66 4.75 5.65
N HIS A 118 3.23 4.46 4.50
CA HIS A 118 2.94 5.16 3.24
C HIS A 118 1.46 5.02 2.86
N GLY A 119 0.90 3.82 2.96
CA GLY A 119 -0.53 3.58 2.76
C GLY A 119 -1.39 4.41 3.72
N THR A 120 -1.06 4.42 5.00
CA THR A 120 -1.78 5.20 6.01
C THR A 120 -1.75 6.69 5.70
N HIS A 121 -0.58 7.22 5.31
CA HIS A 121 -0.42 8.64 4.95
C HIS A 121 -1.35 9.04 3.79
N HIS A 122 -1.35 8.29 2.71
CA HIS A 122 -2.17 8.61 1.53
C HIS A 122 -3.64 8.29 1.73
N ARG A 123 -4.01 7.27 2.52
CA ARG A 123 -5.42 7.05 2.89
C ARG A 123 -5.99 8.21 3.71
N GLY A 124 -5.18 8.84 4.56
CA GLY A 124 -5.57 10.08 5.24
C GLY A 124 -5.93 11.19 4.24
N GLN A 125 -5.16 11.35 3.18
CA GLN A 125 -5.47 12.30 2.10
C GLN A 125 -6.74 11.91 1.34
N ILE A 126 -6.93 10.63 1.05
CA ILE A 126 -8.15 10.12 0.38
C ILE A 126 -9.40 10.41 1.23
N THR A 127 -9.36 10.17 2.53
CA THR A 127 -10.51 10.43 3.40
C THR A 127 -10.85 11.92 3.46
N MET A 128 -9.86 12.80 3.40
CA MET A 128 -10.10 14.25 3.27
C MET A 128 -10.75 14.59 1.91
N ASP A 129 -10.28 13.99 0.84
CA ASP A 129 -10.83 14.21 -0.51
C ASP A 129 -12.27 13.68 -0.62
N PHE A 130 -12.57 12.54 0.01
CA PHE A 130 -13.95 12.04 0.12
C PHE A 130 -14.87 13.08 0.77
N ARG A 131 -14.49 13.66 1.92
CA ARG A 131 -15.28 14.68 2.59
C ARG A 131 -15.52 15.91 1.71
N LYS A 132 -14.50 16.36 0.97
CA LYS A 132 -14.64 17.47 0.02
C LYS A 132 -15.65 17.19 -1.08
N ASN A 133 -15.85 15.93 -1.43
CA ASN A 133 -16.77 15.48 -2.48
C ASN A 133 -18.10 14.94 -1.92
N GLY A 134 -18.40 15.19 -0.66
CA GLY A 134 -19.66 14.78 -0.04
C GLY A 134 -19.80 13.29 0.23
N MET A 135 -18.68 12.55 0.26
CA MET A 135 -18.64 11.14 0.58
C MET A 135 -18.25 10.95 2.05
N ASP A 136 -18.93 10.05 2.74
CA ASP A 136 -18.54 9.63 4.08
C ASP A 136 -17.35 8.67 4.01
N PRO A 137 -16.19 9.01 4.61
CA PRO A 137 -15.04 8.12 4.58
C PRO A 137 -15.22 6.96 5.58
N PRO A 138 -14.65 5.79 5.29
CA PRO A 138 -14.60 4.70 6.27
C PRO A 138 -13.72 5.07 7.47
N LEU A 139 -13.94 4.41 8.61
CA LEU A 139 -13.12 4.54 9.81
C LEU A 139 -11.91 3.61 9.68
N LEU A 140 -10.72 4.18 9.61
CA LEU A 140 -9.50 3.45 9.29
C LEU A 140 -8.47 3.45 10.43
N ASP A 141 -8.82 3.95 11.62
CA ASP A 141 -7.90 3.97 12.76
C ASP A 141 -7.53 2.55 13.20
N TYR A 142 -6.24 2.31 13.38
CA TYR A 142 -5.72 0.99 13.76
C TYR A 142 -6.38 0.43 15.02
N ILE A 143 -6.60 1.28 16.03
CA ILE A 143 -7.21 0.80 17.28
C ILE A 143 -8.67 0.34 17.08
N LEU A 144 -9.41 0.94 16.15
CA LEU A 144 -10.76 0.48 15.81
C LEU A 144 -10.74 -0.87 15.12
N TYR A 145 -9.78 -1.08 14.23
CA TYR A 145 -9.55 -2.38 13.59
C TYR A 145 -9.24 -3.49 14.60
N LYS A 146 -8.56 -3.15 15.72
CA LYS A 146 -8.17 -4.13 16.76
C LYS A 146 -9.28 -4.44 17.77
N ARG A 147 -10.37 -3.72 17.75
CA ARG A 147 -11.53 -3.99 18.62
C ARG A 147 -12.47 -5.00 17.99
#